data_bf022b16340f32ffddea28291911653c
#
_entry.id   bf022b16340f32ffddea28291911653c
#
_cell.length_a   1.000
_cell.length_b   1.000
_cell.length_c   1.000
_cell.angle_alpha   90.00
_cell.angle_beta   90.00
_cell.angle_gamma   90.00
#
_symmetry.space_group_name_H-M   'P 1'
#
loop_
_entity.id
_entity.type
_entity.pdbx_description
1 polymer ?
#
loop_
_entity_poly.entity_id
_entity_poly.type
_entity_poly.pdbx_seq_one_letter_code
_entity_poly.pdbx_strand_id
1 'polypeptide(L)'
;NGLANDFSKLNARMYTYFFINGILLLFTYPLLFLLEKTFGFTSNVTLVELSNINSDLLRQMSETVPGTFQHSMQVANLAAEAAIRIGAKSQLVRTGALYHDIGKRENPAFFTENQSGGVNPHKNLNYEQSAQVVISHVTDGLKLADKHNLPKVIKDFISTHHGRGKTKFFYISWKNEHPDEEPNEELFTY
;
A
#
# COMPACT_ATOMS: atom_id res chain seq x y z
N ASN A 1 -34.47 1.03 -56.49
CA ASN A 1 -33.02 1.20 -56.40
C ASN A 1 -32.57 2.27 -55.32
N GLY A 2 -33.38 3.29 -55.00
CA GLY A 2 -33.04 4.31 -54.00
C GLY A 2 -32.99 3.79 -52.59
N LEU A 3 -34.00 3.04 -52.15
CA LEU A 3 -34.11 2.50 -50.80
C LEU A 3 -32.94 1.54 -50.42
N ALA A 4 -32.53 0.66 -51.33
CA ALA A 4 -31.41 -0.25 -51.11
C ALA A 4 -30.08 0.49 -50.96
N ASN A 5 -29.92 1.61 -51.69
CA ASN A 5 -28.71 2.43 -51.59
C ASN A 5 -28.66 3.23 -50.27
N ASP A 6 -29.81 3.63 -49.72
CA ASP A 6 -29.92 4.33 -48.45
C ASP A 6 -29.66 3.37 -47.26
N PHE A 7 -30.16 2.15 -47.33
CA PHE A 7 -29.82 1.10 -46.30
C PHE A 7 -28.35 0.75 -46.32
N SER A 8 -27.69 0.65 -47.47
CA SER A 8 -26.25 0.36 -47.53
C SER A 8 -25.41 1.50 -46.97
N LYS A 9 -25.78 2.76 -47.21
CA LYS A 9 -25.13 3.94 -46.65
C LYS A 9 -25.34 4.04 -45.13
N LEU A 10 -26.53 3.71 -44.60
CA LEU A 10 -26.83 3.68 -43.19
C LEU A 10 -26.00 2.62 -42.51
N ASN A 11 -25.89 1.42 -43.04
CA ASN A 11 -25.05 0.36 -42.54
C ASN A 11 -23.57 0.75 -42.55
N ALA A 12 -23.04 1.32 -43.60
CA ALA A 12 -21.66 1.78 -43.68
C ALA A 12 -21.35 2.84 -42.60
N ARG A 13 -22.24 3.81 -42.38
CA ARG A 13 -22.09 4.80 -41.29
C ARG A 13 -22.12 4.17 -39.91
N MET A 14 -23.01 3.22 -39.67
CA MET A 14 -23.06 2.50 -38.40
C MET A 14 -21.73 1.78 -38.12
N TYR A 15 -21.20 1.02 -39.06
CA TYR A 15 -19.92 0.35 -38.93
C TYR A 15 -18.77 1.34 -38.69
N THR A 16 -18.76 2.47 -39.37
CA THR A 16 -17.76 3.53 -39.16
C THR A 16 -17.82 4.06 -37.72
N TYR A 17 -19.01 4.36 -37.18
CA TYR A 17 -19.17 4.85 -35.83
C TYR A 17 -18.79 3.78 -34.80
N PHE A 18 -19.14 2.51 -34.98
CA PHE A 18 -18.70 1.42 -34.12
C PHE A 18 -17.18 1.26 -34.14
N PHE A 19 -16.55 1.36 -35.29
CA PHE A 19 -15.10 1.31 -35.44
C PHE A 19 -14.40 2.47 -34.69
N ILE A 20 -14.89 3.70 -34.91
CA ILE A 20 -14.38 4.89 -34.22
C ILE A 20 -14.55 4.74 -32.70
N ASN A 21 -15.73 4.31 -32.22
CA ASN A 21 -15.95 4.05 -30.80
C ASN A 21 -15.01 2.98 -30.25
N GLY A 22 -14.78 1.90 -30.99
CA GLY A 22 -13.81 0.88 -30.61
C GLY A 22 -12.40 1.44 -30.42
N ILE A 23 -11.94 2.28 -31.37
CA ILE A 23 -10.66 2.97 -31.29
C ILE A 23 -10.64 3.90 -30.06
N LEU A 24 -11.66 4.72 -29.85
CA LEU A 24 -11.73 5.62 -28.70
C LEU A 24 -11.71 4.87 -27.36
N LEU A 25 -12.37 3.71 -27.26
CA LEU A 25 -12.33 2.86 -26.09
C LEU A 25 -10.93 2.33 -25.80
N LEU A 26 -10.14 1.99 -26.81
CA LEU A 26 -8.75 1.57 -26.63
C LEU A 26 -7.87 2.67 -25.99
N PHE A 27 -8.19 3.94 -26.24
CA PHE A 27 -7.47 5.07 -25.63
C PHE A 27 -7.95 5.43 -24.23
N THR A 28 -9.02 4.83 -23.72
CA THR A 28 -9.59 5.17 -22.38
C THR A 28 -8.58 4.93 -21.25
N TYR A 29 -7.90 3.78 -21.26
CA TYR A 29 -6.89 3.45 -20.23
C TYR A 29 -5.64 4.35 -20.30
N PRO A 30 -4.98 4.53 -21.46
CA PRO A 30 -3.88 5.47 -21.57
C PRO A 30 -4.25 6.90 -21.17
N LEU A 31 -5.46 7.35 -21.53
CA LEU A 31 -5.96 8.68 -21.17
C LEU A 31 -6.18 8.79 -19.65
N LEU A 32 -6.77 7.77 -19.01
CA LEU A 32 -6.95 7.73 -17.56
C LEU A 32 -5.61 7.84 -16.85
N PHE A 33 -4.60 7.07 -17.26
CA PHE A 33 -3.25 7.13 -16.71
C PHE A 33 -2.62 8.54 -16.87
N LEU A 34 -2.81 9.16 -18.04
CA LEU A 34 -2.31 10.52 -18.28
C LEU A 34 -2.97 11.55 -17.35
N LEU A 35 -4.31 11.42 -17.17
CA LEU A 35 -5.07 12.29 -16.27
C LEU A 35 -4.64 12.10 -14.81
N GLU A 36 -4.47 10.85 -14.35
CA GLU A 36 -3.97 10.57 -13.00
C GLU A 36 -2.61 11.22 -12.77
N LYS A 37 -1.69 11.06 -13.71
CA LYS A 37 -0.34 11.64 -13.62
C LYS A 37 -0.35 13.17 -13.65
N THR A 38 -1.22 13.77 -14.45
CA THR A 38 -1.29 15.23 -14.62
C THR A 38 -1.97 15.91 -13.44
N PHE A 39 -3.04 15.33 -12.91
CA PHE A 39 -3.86 15.91 -11.85
C PHE A 39 -3.55 15.36 -10.45
N GLY A 40 -2.70 14.35 -10.35
CA GLY A 40 -2.22 13.79 -9.07
C GLY A 40 -3.30 13.03 -8.27
N PHE A 41 -4.36 12.56 -8.91
CA PHE A 41 -5.35 11.69 -8.26
C PHE A 41 -5.07 10.21 -8.57
N THR A 42 -5.68 9.32 -7.81
CA THR A 42 -5.60 7.87 -8.03
C THR A 42 -7.00 7.32 -8.28
N SER A 43 -7.23 6.69 -9.43
CA SER A 43 -8.51 6.12 -9.77
C SER A 43 -8.79 4.81 -9.04
N ASN A 44 -10.06 4.39 -9.04
CA ASN A 44 -10.41 3.07 -8.53
C ASN A 44 -9.80 1.94 -9.35
N VAL A 45 -9.55 2.15 -10.64
CA VAL A 45 -8.89 1.15 -11.51
C VAL A 45 -7.47 0.89 -11.01
N THR A 46 -6.68 1.94 -10.82
CA THR A 46 -5.33 1.84 -10.27
C THR A 46 -5.32 1.22 -8.87
N LEU A 47 -6.29 1.56 -7.99
CA LEU A 47 -6.41 0.95 -6.67
C LEU A 47 -6.73 -0.55 -6.74
N VAL A 48 -7.58 -0.98 -7.68
CA VAL A 48 -7.87 -2.41 -7.91
C VAL A 48 -6.63 -3.15 -8.42
N GLU A 49 -5.90 -2.59 -9.37
CA GLU A 49 -4.65 -3.16 -9.88
C GLU A 49 -3.61 -3.31 -8.76
N LEU A 50 -3.43 -2.28 -7.93
CA LEU A 50 -2.52 -2.33 -6.77
C LEU A 50 -2.97 -3.33 -5.71
N SER A 51 -4.27 -3.65 -5.62
CA SER A 51 -4.79 -4.66 -4.69
C SER A 51 -4.60 -6.10 -5.19
N ASN A 52 -4.06 -6.30 -6.39
CA ASN A 52 -3.76 -7.63 -6.90
C ASN A 52 -2.59 -8.24 -6.13
N ILE A 53 -2.88 -9.29 -5.36
CA ILE A 53 -1.89 -9.99 -4.53
C ILE A 53 -0.78 -10.67 -5.36
N ASN A 54 -1.00 -10.89 -6.65
CA ASN A 54 -0.01 -11.42 -7.59
C ASN A 54 0.90 -10.32 -8.19
N SER A 55 0.69 -9.04 -7.81
CA SER A 55 1.64 -7.98 -8.20
C SER A 55 3.02 -8.26 -7.63
N ASP A 56 4.06 -7.83 -8.35
CA ASP A 56 5.45 -8.18 -8.00
C ASP A 56 5.80 -7.81 -6.55
N LEU A 57 5.36 -6.65 -6.06
CA LEU A 57 5.69 -6.20 -4.72
C LEU A 57 4.98 -7.01 -3.63
N LEU A 58 3.66 -7.25 -3.77
CA LEU A 58 2.89 -8.05 -2.81
C LEU A 58 3.29 -9.52 -2.84
N ARG A 59 3.61 -10.07 -4.00
CA ARG A 59 4.15 -11.43 -4.14
C ARG A 59 5.49 -11.56 -3.42
N GLN A 60 6.43 -10.64 -3.66
CA GLN A 60 7.71 -10.63 -2.94
C GLN A 60 7.51 -10.51 -1.43
N MET A 61 6.54 -9.69 -0.98
CA MET A 61 6.18 -9.57 0.43
C MET A 61 5.67 -10.91 1.00
N SER A 62 4.84 -11.64 0.25
CA SER A 62 4.33 -12.96 0.67
C SER A 62 5.43 -14.01 0.79
N GLU A 63 6.50 -13.90 0.00
CA GLU A 63 7.63 -14.83 -0.02
C GLU A 63 8.67 -14.49 1.08
N THR A 64 8.93 -13.19 1.31
CA THR A 64 10.01 -12.74 2.21
C THR A 64 9.54 -12.46 3.64
N VAL A 65 8.30 -11.98 3.82
CA VAL A 65 7.70 -11.61 5.11
C VAL A 65 6.25 -12.12 5.20
N PRO A 66 6.05 -13.45 5.18
CA PRO A 66 4.71 -14.04 5.10
C PRO A 66 3.81 -13.67 6.29
N GLY A 67 4.36 -13.51 7.49
CA GLY A 67 3.62 -13.07 8.67
C GLY A 67 3.08 -11.65 8.49
N THR A 68 3.93 -10.71 8.07
CA THR A 68 3.51 -9.33 7.76
C THR A 68 2.50 -9.29 6.63
N PHE A 69 2.69 -10.11 5.58
CA PHE A 69 1.73 -10.18 4.46
C PHE A 69 0.35 -10.65 4.93
N GLN A 70 0.28 -11.71 5.73
CA GLN A 70 -0.99 -12.19 6.28
C GLN A 70 -1.65 -11.16 7.19
N HIS A 71 -0.87 -10.49 8.05
CA HIS A 71 -1.34 -9.39 8.87
C HIS A 71 -1.94 -8.27 8.01
N SER A 72 -1.22 -7.80 7.01
CA SER A 72 -1.68 -6.74 6.10
C SER A 72 -2.97 -7.12 5.37
N MET A 73 -3.12 -8.38 4.95
CA MET A 73 -4.35 -8.90 4.34
C MET A 73 -5.55 -8.85 5.30
N GLN A 74 -5.35 -9.26 6.56
CA GLN A 74 -6.41 -9.21 7.58
C GLN A 74 -6.81 -7.77 7.90
N VAL A 75 -5.84 -6.89 8.12
CA VAL A 75 -6.08 -5.45 8.36
C VAL A 75 -6.80 -4.83 7.17
N ALA A 76 -6.39 -5.12 5.94
CA ALA A 76 -7.02 -4.62 4.72
C ALA A 76 -8.50 -5.03 4.62
N ASN A 77 -8.83 -6.29 4.94
CA ASN A 77 -10.21 -6.78 4.92
C ASN A 77 -11.07 -6.09 6.00
N LEU A 78 -10.58 -6.02 7.24
CA LEU A 78 -11.30 -5.41 8.35
C LEU A 78 -11.49 -3.91 8.15
N ALA A 79 -10.44 -3.21 7.73
CA ALA A 79 -10.48 -1.77 7.49
C ALA A 79 -11.41 -1.42 6.31
N ALA A 80 -11.43 -2.22 5.24
CA ALA A 80 -12.34 -2.03 4.12
C ALA A 80 -13.81 -2.19 4.55
N GLU A 81 -14.11 -3.21 5.37
CA GLU A 81 -15.46 -3.42 5.90
C GLU A 81 -15.90 -2.27 6.81
N ALA A 82 -15.00 -1.80 7.68
CA ALA A 82 -15.26 -0.62 8.51
C ALA A 82 -15.51 0.64 7.65
N ALA A 83 -14.71 0.84 6.59
CA ALA A 83 -14.85 1.95 5.67
C ALA A 83 -16.21 1.94 4.95
N ILE A 84 -16.71 0.77 4.54
CA ILE A 84 -18.06 0.62 3.95
C ILE A 84 -19.13 1.12 4.94
N ARG A 85 -19.05 0.71 6.21
CA ARG A 85 -20.05 1.06 7.23
C ARG A 85 -20.14 2.56 7.54
N ILE A 86 -19.02 3.26 7.40
CA ILE A 86 -18.98 4.72 7.62
C ILE A 86 -19.06 5.54 6.33
N GLY A 87 -19.30 4.89 5.17
CA GLY A 87 -19.39 5.58 3.87
C GLY A 87 -18.05 6.11 3.33
N ALA A 88 -16.91 5.56 3.80
CA ALA A 88 -15.59 5.93 3.32
C ALA A 88 -15.18 5.15 2.06
N LYS A 89 -14.07 5.52 1.43
CA LYS A 89 -13.54 4.89 0.21
C LYS A 89 -12.89 3.53 0.54
N SER A 90 -13.69 2.47 0.61
CA SER A 90 -13.26 1.13 1.04
C SER A 90 -12.11 0.57 0.21
N GLN A 91 -12.12 0.76 -1.12
CA GLN A 91 -11.05 0.29 -1.99
C GLN A 91 -9.72 0.99 -1.69
N LEU A 92 -9.74 2.29 -1.43
CA LEU A 92 -8.55 3.04 -1.03
C LEU A 92 -7.99 2.56 0.30
N VAL A 93 -8.87 2.40 1.30
CA VAL A 93 -8.49 1.92 2.63
C VAL A 93 -7.91 0.51 2.56
N ARG A 94 -8.56 -0.38 1.79
CA ARG A 94 -8.06 -1.73 1.54
C ARG A 94 -6.66 -1.72 0.95
N THR A 95 -6.48 -0.96 -0.13
CA THR A 95 -5.19 -0.89 -0.85
C THR A 95 -4.11 -0.29 0.06
N GLY A 96 -4.39 0.82 0.75
CA GLY A 96 -3.45 1.42 1.68
C GLY A 96 -3.02 0.46 2.79
N ALA A 97 -3.97 -0.30 3.36
CA ALA A 97 -3.69 -1.29 4.38
C ALA A 97 -2.85 -2.48 3.87
N LEU A 98 -2.95 -2.86 2.60
CA LEU A 98 -2.07 -3.91 2.03
C LEU A 98 -0.59 -3.50 2.03
N TYR A 99 -0.31 -2.21 1.89
CA TYR A 99 1.04 -1.69 1.73
C TYR A 99 1.62 -1.02 2.98
N HIS A 100 0.83 -0.81 4.06
CA HIS A 100 1.26 0.01 5.19
C HIS A 100 2.58 -0.46 5.82
N ASP A 101 2.83 -1.75 5.82
CA ASP A 101 3.95 -2.42 6.49
C ASP A 101 5.01 -3.00 5.51
N ILE A 102 5.03 -2.59 4.24
CA ILE A 102 5.95 -3.17 3.25
C ILE A 102 7.43 -3.02 3.61
N GLY A 103 7.78 -2.03 4.41
CA GLY A 103 9.15 -1.78 4.84
C GLY A 103 9.71 -2.81 5.82
N LYS A 104 8.87 -3.60 6.49
CA LYS A 104 9.31 -4.71 7.35
C LYS A 104 10.11 -5.77 6.58
N ARG A 105 10.00 -5.76 5.26
CA ARG A 105 10.75 -6.62 4.36
C ARG A 105 12.27 -6.38 4.43
N GLU A 106 12.72 -5.18 4.76
CA GLU A 106 14.16 -4.86 4.83
C GLU A 106 14.83 -5.53 6.04
N ASN A 107 14.08 -5.72 7.14
CA ASN A 107 14.59 -6.31 8.37
C ASN A 107 13.61 -7.35 8.96
N PRO A 108 13.26 -8.44 8.25
CA PRO A 108 12.17 -9.36 8.63
C PRO A 108 12.30 -9.96 10.03
N ALA A 109 13.51 -10.34 10.42
CA ALA A 109 13.80 -11.03 11.68
C ALA A 109 13.50 -10.18 12.92
N PHE A 110 13.42 -8.86 12.80
CA PHE A 110 13.10 -7.96 13.89
C PHE A 110 11.60 -7.86 14.21
N PHE A 111 10.74 -8.44 13.37
CA PHE A 111 9.29 -8.41 13.53
C PHE A 111 8.78 -9.79 13.92
N THR A 112 8.13 -9.87 15.09
CA THR A 112 7.74 -11.13 15.73
C THR A 112 6.87 -12.02 14.85
N GLU A 113 6.02 -11.43 14.02
CA GLU A 113 5.15 -12.15 13.09
C GLU A 113 5.91 -12.88 11.97
N ASN A 114 7.18 -12.52 11.73
CA ASN A 114 8.05 -13.17 10.75
C ASN A 114 9.10 -14.09 11.39
N GLN A 115 9.20 -14.13 12.71
CA GLN A 115 10.16 -14.99 13.42
C GLN A 115 9.68 -16.45 13.40
N SER A 116 10.47 -17.34 12.82
CA SER A 116 10.23 -18.78 12.78
C SER A 116 11.14 -19.49 13.80
N GLY A 117 10.83 -19.39 15.11
CA GLY A 117 11.49 -20.16 16.17
C GLY A 117 12.98 -19.91 16.39
N GLY A 118 13.51 -18.83 15.84
CA GLY A 118 14.92 -18.48 15.88
C GLY A 118 15.33 -17.58 17.06
N VAL A 119 16.56 -17.11 17.01
CA VAL A 119 17.09 -16.14 17.97
C VAL A 119 16.44 -14.78 17.69
N ASN A 120 15.87 -14.16 18.73
CA ASN A 120 15.36 -12.79 18.62
C ASN A 120 16.55 -11.81 18.48
N PRO A 121 16.73 -11.11 17.35
CA PRO A 121 17.88 -10.24 17.13
C PRO A 121 17.91 -9.02 18.04
N HIS A 122 16.78 -8.61 18.63
CA HIS A 122 16.71 -7.54 19.61
C HIS A 122 17.53 -7.82 20.89
N LYS A 123 17.83 -9.09 21.18
CA LYS A 123 18.65 -9.44 22.35
C LYS A 123 20.07 -8.89 22.31
N ASN A 124 20.57 -8.56 21.12
CA ASN A 124 21.92 -8.03 20.91
C ASN A 124 21.94 -6.49 20.77
N LEU A 125 20.80 -5.84 20.95
CA LEU A 125 20.64 -4.39 20.81
C LEU A 125 20.13 -3.80 22.14
N ASN A 126 20.47 -2.53 22.40
CA ASN A 126 19.78 -1.78 23.45
C ASN A 126 18.35 -1.39 23.00
N TYR A 127 17.56 -0.82 23.91
CA TYR A 127 16.16 -0.49 23.63
C TYR A 127 16.00 0.60 22.60
N GLU A 128 16.87 1.61 22.59
CA GLU A 128 16.86 2.68 21.61
C GLU A 128 17.15 2.14 20.21
N GLN A 129 18.20 1.32 20.08
CA GLN A 129 18.55 0.69 18.82
C GLN A 129 17.41 -0.20 18.30
N SER A 130 16.81 -0.98 19.20
CA SER A 130 15.66 -1.83 18.88
C SER A 130 14.46 -1.03 18.41
N ALA A 131 14.17 0.09 19.09
CA ALA A 131 13.10 1.02 18.70
C ALA A 131 13.36 1.60 17.31
N GLN A 132 14.57 2.08 17.05
CA GLN A 132 14.96 2.66 15.77
C GLN A 132 14.86 1.65 14.61
N VAL A 133 15.25 0.39 14.82
CA VAL A 133 15.08 -0.67 13.82
C VAL A 133 13.59 -0.90 13.51
N VAL A 134 12.74 -0.90 14.54
CA VAL A 134 11.29 -1.04 14.31
C VAL A 134 10.72 0.17 13.61
N ILE A 135 11.09 1.40 14.04
CA ILE A 135 10.60 2.65 13.43
C ILE A 135 11.04 2.76 11.95
N SER A 136 12.25 2.27 11.63
CA SER A 136 12.81 2.41 10.28
C SER A 136 11.96 1.75 9.19
N HIS A 137 11.05 0.78 9.52
CA HIS A 137 10.20 0.19 8.49
C HIS A 137 9.31 1.21 7.76
N VAL A 138 8.97 2.34 8.41
CA VAL A 138 8.20 3.41 7.77
C VAL A 138 9.03 4.06 6.66
N THR A 139 10.27 4.46 6.97
CA THR A 139 11.16 5.08 5.98
C THR A 139 11.60 4.09 4.91
N ASP A 140 11.84 2.85 5.26
CA ASP A 140 12.19 1.79 4.30
C ASP A 140 10.99 1.43 3.41
N GLY A 141 9.78 1.43 3.99
CA GLY A 141 8.53 1.29 3.23
C GLY A 141 8.34 2.41 2.21
N LEU A 142 8.63 3.66 2.56
CA LEU A 142 8.57 4.78 1.63
C LEU A 142 9.60 4.64 0.49
N LYS A 143 10.83 4.21 0.77
CA LYS A 143 11.85 3.93 -0.26
C LYS A 143 11.38 2.85 -1.24
N LEU A 144 10.79 1.76 -0.72
CA LEU A 144 10.20 0.70 -1.56
C LEU A 144 9.03 1.22 -2.39
N ALA A 145 8.16 2.05 -1.79
CA ALA A 145 7.03 2.65 -2.48
C ALA A 145 7.49 3.59 -3.62
N ASP A 146 8.58 4.35 -3.41
CA ASP A 146 9.19 5.18 -4.44
C ASP A 146 9.78 4.34 -5.56
N LYS A 147 10.52 3.30 -5.22
CA LYS A 147 11.12 2.37 -6.19
C LYS A 147 10.08 1.71 -7.09
N HIS A 148 8.91 1.39 -6.55
CA HIS A 148 7.80 0.76 -7.27
C HIS A 148 6.76 1.77 -7.80
N ASN A 149 7.06 3.06 -7.75
CA ASN A 149 6.19 4.15 -8.23
C ASN A 149 4.76 4.10 -7.66
N LEU A 150 4.62 3.72 -6.38
CA LEU A 150 3.31 3.71 -5.75
C LEU A 150 2.73 5.15 -5.66
N PRO A 151 1.42 5.31 -5.85
CA PRO A 151 0.76 6.61 -5.74
C PRO A 151 0.99 7.27 -4.38
N LYS A 152 1.03 8.62 -4.36
CA LYS A 152 1.20 9.39 -3.14
C LYS A 152 0.24 8.97 -2.03
N VAL A 153 -1.03 8.77 -2.36
CA VAL A 153 -2.05 8.38 -1.38
C VAL A 153 -1.72 7.04 -0.68
N ILE A 154 -1.05 6.10 -1.34
CA ILE A 154 -0.60 4.85 -0.72
C ILE A 154 0.63 5.10 0.17
N LYS A 155 1.56 5.97 -0.26
CA LYS A 155 2.69 6.41 0.57
C LYS A 155 2.23 7.12 1.85
N ASP A 156 1.13 7.86 1.79
CA ASP A 156 0.53 8.51 2.97
C ASP A 156 0.08 7.46 4.00
N PHE A 157 -0.48 6.31 3.58
CA PHE A 157 -0.78 5.19 4.51
C PHE A 157 0.51 4.66 5.16
N ILE A 158 1.58 4.44 4.39
CA ILE A 158 2.86 3.95 4.90
C ILE A 158 3.44 4.95 5.92
N SER A 159 3.40 6.24 5.64
CA SER A 159 4.02 7.27 6.49
C SER A 159 3.22 7.60 7.75
N THR A 160 1.90 7.34 7.77
CA THR A 160 1.04 7.87 8.83
C THR A 160 0.33 6.82 9.68
N HIS A 161 0.45 5.53 9.36
CA HIS A 161 -0.32 4.48 10.04
C HIS A 161 0.01 4.33 11.54
N HIS A 162 1.18 4.73 11.98
CA HIS A 162 1.54 4.81 13.40
C HIS A 162 1.22 6.16 14.05
N GLY A 163 0.90 7.18 13.25
CA GLY A 163 0.70 8.55 13.73
C GLY A 163 1.94 9.09 14.44
N ARG A 164 1.79 9.48 15.69
CA ARG A 164 2.87 9.86 16.62
C ARG A 164 2.97 8.85 17.77
N GLY A 165 2.73 7.59 17.47
CA GLY A 165 2.84 6.52 18.45
C GLY A 165 4.28 6.30 18.87
N LYS A 166 4.45 5.69 20.06
CA LYS A 166 5.76 5.25 20.55
C LYS A 166 5.88 3.74 20.42
N THR A 167 7.10 3.24 20.26
CA THR A 167 7.45 1.84 20.41
C THR A 167 7.39 1.45 21.91
N LYS A 168 6.14 1.31 22.42
CA LYS A 168 5.82 1.24 23.85
C LYS A 168 6.62 0.21 24.61
N PHE A 169 6.83 -0.97 24.02
CA PHE A 169 7.60 -2.03 24.70
C PHE A 169 9.02 -1.56 25.03
N PHE A 170 9.74 -1.04 24.04
CA PHE A 170 11.12 -0.58 24.25
C PHE A 170 11.20 0.65 25.14
N TYR A 171 10.27 1.59 24.97
CA TYR A 171 10.19 2.78 25.82
C TYR A 171 9.97 2.43 27.30
N ILE A 172 9.02 1.53 27.60
CA ILE A 172 8.72 1.11 28.98
C ILE A 172 9.87 0.30 29.55
N SER A 173 10.45 -0.61 28.76
CA SER A 173 11.59 -1.42 29.20
C SER A 173 12.79 -0.55 29.54
N TRP A 174 13.07 0.46 28.73
CA TRP A 174 14.12 1.44 29.00
C TRP A 174 13.88 2.19 30.31
N LYS A 175 12.67 2.70 30.54
CA LYS A 175 12.30 3.39 31.79
C LYS A 175 12.43 2.50 33.02
N ASN A 176 12.12 1.22 32.91
CA ASN A 176 12.23 0.27 34.01
C ASN A 176 13.71 -0.03 34.39
N GLU A 177 14.61 0.01 33.40
CA GLU A 177 16.06 -0.18 33.67
C GLU A 177 16.76 1.10 34.14
N HIS A 178 16.18 2.29 33.83
CA HIS A 178 16.73 3.60 34.17
C HIS A 178 15.70 4.44 34.95
N PRO A 179 15.34 4.05 36.18
CA PRO A 179 14.23 4.69 36.91
C PRO A 179 14.45 6.16 37.23
N ASP A 180 15.73 6.56 37.36
CA ASP A 180 16.13 7.91 37.71
C ASP A 180 16.48 8.81 36.51
N GLU A 181 16.29 8.29 35.28
CA GLU A 181 16.62 9.01 34.03
C GLU A 181 15.39 9.21 33.15
N GLU A 182 15.39 10.26 32.33
CA GLU A 182 14.35 10.47 31.30
C GLU A 182 14.87 10.02 29.95
N PRO A 183 14.09 9.17 29.23
CA PRO A 183 14.46 8.72 27.89
C PRO A 183 14.39 9.85 26.87
N ASN A 184 15.25 9.83 25.86
CA ASN A 184 15.05 10.64 24.69
C ASN A 184 13.83 10.09 23.90
N GLU A 185 12.66 10.73 24.08
CA GLU A 185 11.41 10.31 23.50
C GLU A 185 11.42 10.23 21.97
N GLU A 186 12.25 11.06 21.30
CA GLU A 186 12.38 11.07 19.84
C GLU A 186 12.90 9.73 19.30
N LEU A 187 13.75 9.03 20.09
CA LEU A 187 14.27 7.72 19.69
C LEU A 187 13.22 6.60 19.71
N PHE A 188 12.10 6.82 20.38
CA PHE A 188 11.01 5.83 20.51
C PHE A 188 9.74 6.23 19.75
N THR A 189 9.71 7.39 19.11
CA THR A 189 8.51 7.95 18.46
C THR A 189 8.59 7.80 16.94
N TYR A 190 7.46 7.40 16.33
CA TYR A 190 7.30 7.28 14.87
C TYR A 190 7.23 8.65 14.18
#